data_a37f8dc9041762794cc7a9be79a6af7a
#
_entry.id   a37f8dc9041762794cc7a9be79a6af7a
#
_cell.length_a   1.000
_cell.length_b   1.000
_cell.length_c   1.000
_cell.angle_alpha   90.00
_cell.angle_beta   90.00
_cell.angle_gamma   90.00
#
_symmetry.space_group_name_H-M   'P 1'
#
loop_
_entity.id
_entity.type
_entity.pdbx_description
1 polymer ?
#
loop_
_entity_poly.entity_id
_entity_poly.type
_entity_poly.pdbx_seq_one_letter_code
_entity_poly.pdbx_strand_id
1 'polypeptide(L)'
;MNVARAGVVVLDFGRPDDAARAAASARAADADVRVLIVENGAPGHKPSDRDHLRLGENRGFGGGMNAGLRQLVSEGCDPILLLNNDAVLEPGALRRLTHALADPALGAVGPVILRDSDGRVESRGVGVDLRLGRVRLLGHGETIGLVAGLVPVSALSGAVMMASRLALERVGLLDEDYFFSFEDVDWCLRARAAGFGLAVVLDARAHHAGSRTIGRTSPNRFYFAARNHARFLQKHRASAWGTGWVPYAVAAGLNLAHALAQADSPRLRAARAVLDGLRDARRGRFGPRHAAGRGELPERAATIPPGGP
;
A
#
# COMPACT_ATOMS: atom_id res chain seq x y z
N MET A 1 -27.59 19.61 0.04
CA MET A 1 -26.53 18.92 -0.71
C MET A 1 -26.42 17.53 -0.12
N ASN A 2 -26.61 16.47 -0.94
CA ASN A 2 -26.41 15.10 -0.47
C ASN A 2 -24.92 14.96 -0.11
N VAL A 3 -24.61 14.67 1.14
CA VAL A 3 -23.24 14.37 1.57
C VAL A 3 -22.83 13.10 0.83
N ALA A 4 -21.76 13.16 0.05
CA ALA A 4 -21.28 12.00 -0.67
C ALA A 4 -20.91 10.90 0.33
N ARG A 5 -21.29 9.67 0.03
CA ARG A 5 -21.03 8.49 0.87
C ARG A 5 -19.55 8.11 0.81
N ALA A 6 -18.93 7.85 1.95
CA ALA A 6 -17.58 7.32 1.97
C ALA A 6 -17.51 5.91 1.35
N GLY A 7 -16.44 5.65 0.59
CA GLY A 7 -16.15 4.33 0.03
C GLY A 7 -14.95 3.67 0.71
N VAL A 8 -14.91 2.35 0.73
CA VAL A 8 -13.76 1.55 1.19
C VAL A 8 -13.48 0.45 0.19
N VAL A 9 -12.26 0.42 -0.36
CA VAL A 9 -11.75 -0.70 -1.16
C VAL A 9 -10.92 -1.59 -0.25
N VAL A 10 -11.32 -2.85 -0.11
CA VAL A 10 -10.52 -3.89 0.56
C VAL A 10 -9.91 -4.77 -0.52
N LEU A 11 -8.58 -4.84 -0.60
CA LEU A 11 -7.90 -5.66 -1.59
C LEU A 11 -7.60 -7.05 -1.02
N ASP A 12 -8.23 -8.07 -1.58
CA ASP A 12 -7.97 -9.46 -1.22
C ASP A 12 -7.09 -10.18 -2.23
N PHE A 13 -6.15 -10.96 -1.72
CA PHE A 13 -5.31 -11.85 -2.50
C PHE A 13 -5.29 -13.24 -1.85
N GLY A 14 -6.40 -13.98 -2.03
CA GLY A 14 -6.55 -15.36 -1.57
C GLY A 14 -6.65 -15.53 -0.05
N ARG A 15 -7.10 -14.51 0.69
CA ARG A 15 -7.31 -14.53 2.14
C ARG A 15 -8.69 -13.95 2.51
N PRO A 16 -9.77 -14.62 2.10
CA PRO A 16 -11.12 -14.07 2.23
C PRO A 16 -11.54 -13.77 3.67
N ASP A 17 -11.06 -14.54 4.66
CA ASP A 17 -11.39 -14.30 6.08
C ASP A 17 -10.75 -13.00 6.59
N ASP A 18 -9.51 -12.71 6.18
CA ASP A 18 -8.83 -11.46 6.50
C ASP A 18 -9.57 -10.28 5.84
N ALA A 19 -9.93 -10.40 4.56
CA ALA A 19 -10.69 -9.37 3.85
C ALA A 19 -12.08 -9.15 4.47
N ALA A 20 -12.77 -10.19 4.90
CA ALA A 20 -14.05 -10.09 5.61
C ALA A 20 -13.90 -9.32 6.94
N ARG A 21 -12.82 -9.57 7.71
CA ARG A 21 -12.54 -8.83 8.96
C ARG A 21 -12.25 -7.35 8.70
N ALA A 22 -11.42 -7.05 7.70
CA ALA A 22 -11.15 -5.67 7.28
C ALA A 22 -12.43 -4.94 6.88
N ALA A 23 -13.27 -5.57 6.04
CA ALA A 23 -14.56 -5.04 5.61
C ALA A 23 -15.52 -4.83 6.78
N ALA A 24 -15.58 -5.78 7.72
CA ALA A 24 -16.42 -5.67 8.92
C ALA A 24 -15.99 -4.49 9.81
N SER A 25 -14.68 -4.26 9.98
CA SER A 25 -14.17 -3.13 10.75
C SER A 25 -14.57 -1.77 10.15
N ALA A 26 -14.57 -1.67 8.82
CA ALA A 26 -15.01 -0.46 8.13
C ALA A 26 -16.52 -0.22 8.32
N ARG A 27 -17.35 -1.26 8.18
CA ARG A 27 -18.82 -1.18 8.39
C ARG A 27 -19.18 -0.87 9.85
N ALA A 28 -18.41 -1.39 10.80
CA ALA A 28 -18.60 -1.06 12.23
C ALA A 28 -18.21 0.39 12.57
N ALA A 29 -17.28 0.98 11.80
CA ALA A 29 -16.85 2.35 12.00
C ALA A 29 -17.85 3.38 11.44
N ASP A 30 -18.62 3.02 10.41
CA ASP A 30 -19.68 3.82 9.82
C ASP A 30 -20.69 2.92 9.08
N ALA A 31 -21.95 2.95 9.53
CA ALA A 31 -23.02 2.09 8.99
C ALA A 31 -23.41 2.46 7.54
N ASP A 32 -23.16 3.70 7.10
CA ASP A 32 -23.49 4.15 5.75
C ASP A 32 -22.32 4.04 4.77
N VAL A 33 -21.20 3.46 5.17
CA VAL A 33 -20.05 3.27 4.29
C VAL A 33 -20.32 2.26 3.17
N ARG A 34 -19.81 2.54 1.98
CA ARG A 34 -19.82 1.61 0.85
C ARG A 34 -18.52 0.80 0.84
N VAL A 35 -18.58 -0.48 1.21
CA VAL A 35 -17.40 -1.37 1.20
C VAL A 35 -17.43 -2.25 -0.04
N LEU A 36 -16.32 -2.31 -0.77
CA LEU A 36 -16.08 -3.17 -1.92
C LEU A 36 -14.84 -4.02 -1.68
N ILE A 37 -15.00 -5.34 -1.71
CA ILE A 37 -13.87 -6.28 -1.67
C ILE A 37 -13.45 -6.58 -3.10
N VAL A 38 -12.16 -6.35 -3.41
CA VAL A 38 -11.57 -6.68 -4.72
C VAL A 38 -10.77 -7.96 -4.57
N GLU A 39 -11.29 -9.06 -5.15
CA GLU A 39 -10.62 -10.36 -5.20
C GLU A 39 -9.61 -10.36 -6.36
N ASN A 40 -8.33 -10.14 -6.05
CA ASN A 40 -7.26 -9.92 -7.03
C ASN A 40 -6.57 -11.23 -7.43
N GLY A 41 -7.06 -11.87 -8.47
CA GLY A 41 -6.53 -13.14 -8.97
C GLY A 41 -7.00 -14.36 -8.18
N ALA A 42 -8.16 -14.29 -7.54
CA ALA A 42 -8.77 -15.44 -6.89
C ALA A 42 -9.14 -16.50 -7.93
N PRO A 43 -8.77 -17.77 -7.72
CA PRO A 43 -9.22 -18.86 -8.58
C PRO A 43 -10.72 -19.11 -8.37
N GLY A 44 -11.47 -19.16 -9.44
CA GLY A 44 -12.90 -19.49 -9.41
C GLY A 44 -13.72 -18.62 -10.37
N HIS A 45 -14.82 -19.20 -10.86
CA HIS A 45 -15.68 -18.55 -11.86
C HIS A 45 -16.90 -17.86 -11.23
N LYS A 46 -16.81 -17.44 -9.96
CA LYS A 46 -17.90 -16.67 -9.35
C LYS A 46 -17.97 -15.29 -10.00
N PRO A 47 -19.13 -14.85 -10.49
CA PRO A 47 -19.27 -13.51 -11.02
C PRO A 47 -19.09 -12.47 -9.92
N SER A 48 -18.70 -11.25 -10.30
CA SER A 48 -18.73 -10.11 -9.39
C SER A 48 -20.16 -9.85 -8.94
N ASP A 49 -20.31 -9.37 -7.72
CA ASP A 49 -21.60 -8.95 -7.14
C ASP A 49 -21.45 -7.52 -6.58
N ARG A 50 -22.48 -7.05 -5.86
CA ARG A 50 -22.48 -5.69 -5.32
C ARG A 50 -21.30 -5.42 -4.41
N ASP A 51 -20.90 -6.38 -3.57
CA ASP A 51 -19.89 -6.21 -2.52
C ASP A 51 -18.53 -6.79 -2.92
N HIS A 52 -18.45 -7.55 -4.01
CA HIS A 52 -17.24 -8.22 -4.49
C HIS A 52 -16.98 -7.95 -5.96
N LEU A 53 -15.83 -7.37 -6.26
CA LEU A 53 -15.26 -7.25 -7.60
C LEU A 53 -14.20 -8.32 -7.81
N ARG A 54 -14.43 -9.27 -8.72
CA ARG A 54 -13.51 -10.38 -8.99
C ARG A 54 -12.70 -10.13 -10.23
N LEU A 55 -11.37 -10.09 -10.06
CA LEU A 55 -10.43 -9.95 -11.16
C LEU A 55 -9.95 -11.36 -11.56
N GLY A 56 -9.96 -11.65 -12.86
CA GLY A 56 -9.57 -12.97 -13.38
C GLY A 56 -8.06 -13.26 -13.25
N GLU A 57 -7.25 -12.25 -12.92
CA GLU A 57 -5.81 -12.34 -12.79
C GLU A 57 -5.30 -11.44 -11.67
N ASN A 58 -4.09 -11.75 -11.15
CA ASN A 58 -3.41 -10.88 -10.20
C ASN A 58 -2.83 -9.67 -10.92
N ARG A 59 -3.41 -8.49 -10.69
CA ARG A 59 -2.96 -7.21 -11.24
C ARG A 59 -2.01 -6.44 -10.33
N GLY A 60 -1.49 -7.09 -9.30
CA GLY A 60 -0.70 -6.43 -8.27
C GLY A 60 -1.54 -5.54 -7.37
N PHE A 61 -0.87 -4.87 -6.43
CA PHE A 61 -1.56 -3.99 -5.47
C PHE A 61 -2.23 -2.80 -6.18
N GLY A 62 -1.45 -2.04 -6.97
CA GLY A 62 -1.96 -0.86 -7.68
C GLY A 62 -3.12 -1.19 -8.62
N GLY A 63 -3.00 -2.24 -9.42
CA GLY A 63 -4.04 -2.64 -10.38
C GLY A 63 -5.32 -3.13 -9.69
N GLY A 64 -5.18 -3.89 -8.61
CA GLY A 64 -6.32 -4.35 -7.80
C GLY A 64 -7.05 -3.19 -7.12
N MET A 65 -6.32 -2.31 -6.43
CA MET A 65 -6.89 -1.10 -5.80
C MET A 65 -7.55 -0.19 -6.83
N ASN A 66 -6.92 0.03 -7.97
CA ASN A 66 -7.45 0.88 -9.04
C ASN A 66 -8.78 0.36 -9.60
N ALA A 67 -8.96 -0.95 -9.70
CA ALA A 67 -10.23 -1.52 -10.12
C ALA A 67 -11.35 -1.15 -9.15
N GLY A 68 -11.11 -1.27 -7.84
CA GLY A 68 -12.06 -0.87 -6.81
C GLY A 68 -12.29 0.65 -6.76
N LEU A 69 -11.22 1.45 -6.89
CA LEU A 69 -11.31 2.91 -6.94
C LEU A 69 -12.19 3.38 -8.11
N ARG A 70 -11.99 2.85 -9.33
CA ARG A 70 -12.81 3.19 -10.50
C ARG A 70 -14.29 2.91 -10.24
N GLN A 71 -14.60 1.76 -9.65
CA GLN A 71 -15.98 1.40 -9.34
C GLN A 71 -16.59 2.34 -8.31
N LEU A 72 -15.93 2.57 -7.16
CA LEU A 72 -16.48 3.43 -6.12
C LEU A 72 -16.60 4.91 -6.56
N VAL A 73 -15.65 5.41 -7.37
CA VAL A 73 -15.76 6.74 -7.99
C VAL A 73 -16.99 6.81 -8.90
N SER A 74 -17.24 5.78 -9.72
CA SER A 74 -18.42 5.71 -10.60
C SER A 74 -19.73 5.60 -9.82
N GLU A 75 -19.71 5.01 -8.63
CA GLU A 75 -20.86 4.94 -7.69
C GLU A 75 -21.06 6.27 -6.92
N GLY A 76 -20.19 7.28 -7.12
CA GLY A 76 -20.31 8.61 -6.49
C GLY A 76 -19.74 8.66 -5.06
N CYS A 77 -18.92 7.70 -4.65
CA CYS A 77 -18.29 7.73 -3.33
C CYS A 77 -17.24 8.83 -3.22
N ASP A 78 -17.22 9.53 -2.08
CA ASP A 78 -16.21 10.53 -1.69
C ASP A 78 -16.26 10.75 -0.17
N PRO A 79 -15.12 10.64 0.55
CA PRO A 79 -13.81 10.14 0.11
C PRO A 79 -13.75 8.61 -0.02
N ILE A 80 -12.61 8.07 -0.51
CA ILE A 80 -12.40 6.64 -0.65
C ILE A 80 -11.16 6.18 0.13
N LEU A 81 -11.36 5.18 1.00
CA LEU A 81 -10.30 4.52 1.77
C LEU A 81 -9.77 3.30 1.02
N LEU A 82 -8.46 3.23 0.86
CA LEU A 82 -7.72 2.02 0.52
C LEU A 82 -7.41 1.29 1.82
N LEU A 83 -7.77 0.02 1.91
CA LEU A 83 -7.59 -0.81 3.10
C LEU A 83 -7.04 -2.18 2.70
N ASN A 84 -5.89 -2.55 3.26
CA ASN A 84 -5.37 -3.90 3.10
C ASN A 84 -6.29 -4.92 3.79
N ASN A 85 -6.35 -6.15 3.25
CA ASN A 85 -7.12 -7.22 3.87
C ASN A 85 -6.62 -7.62 5.28
N ASP A 86 -5.34 -7.38 5.59
CA ASP A 86 -4.73 -7.66 6.89
C ASP A 86 -4.65 -6.42 7.80
N ALA A 87 -5.46 -5.39 7.50
CA ALA A 87 -5.61 -4.20 8.33
C ALA A 87 -7.05 -4.08 8.91
N VAL A 88 -7.15 -3.61 10.14
CA VAL A 88 -8.42 -3.45 10.87
C VAL A 88 -8.48 -2.04 11.45
N LEU A 89 -9.57 -1.32 11.20
CA LEU A 89 -9.81 0.02 11.73
C LEU A 89 -10.27 -0.05 13.19
N GLU A 90 -9.78 0.83 14.04
CA GLU A 90 -10.38 1.07 15.37
C GLU A 90 -11.72 1.82 15.25
N PRO A 91 -12.61 1.67 16.23
CA PRO A 91 -13.89 2.38 16.25
C PRO A 91 -13.73 3.90 16.08
N GLY A 92 -14.48 4.47 15.14
CA GLY A 92 -14.45 5.89 14.83
C GLY A 92 -13.28 6.36 13.95
N ALA A 93 -12.32 5.51 13.62
CA ALA A 93 -11.19 5.89 12.76
C ALA A 93 -11.65 6.38 11.39
N LEU A 94 -12.55 5.66 10.72
CA LEU A 94 -13.10 6.05 9.40
C LEU A 94 -13.70 7.45 9.45
N ARG A 95 -14.53 7.75 10.45
CA ARG A 95 -15.19 9.05 10.62
C ARG A 95 -14.19 10.19 10.83
N ARG A 96 -13.12 9.95 11.63
CA ARG A 96 -12.06 10.96 11.85
C ARG A 96 -11.29 11.23 10.55
N LEU A 97 -10.98 10.21 9.78
CA LEU A 97 -10.34 10.37 8.47
C LEU A 97 -11.23 11.14 7.49
N THR A 98 -12.51 10.79 7.40
CA THR A 98 -13.50 11.50 6.57
C THR A 98 -13.61 12.98 6.98
N HIS A 99 -13.68 13.25 8.29
CA HIS A 99 -13.75 14.63 8.80
C HIS A 99 -12.49 15.44 8.45
N ALA A 100 -11.31 14.84 8.54
CA ALA A 100 -10.06 15.52 8.18
C ALA A 100 -10.01 15.90 6.69
N LEU A 101 -10.55 15.06 5.80
CA LEU A 101 -10.63 15.34 4.36
C LEU A 101 -11.76 16.32 3.97
N ALA A 102 -12.52 16.83 4.92
CA ALA A 102 -13.39 17.99 4.67
C ALA A 102 -12.58 19.26 4.37
N ASP A 103 -11.30 19.31 4.74
CA ASP A 103 -10.37 20.34 4.29
C ASP A 103 -9.96 20.09 2.83
N PRO A 104 -10.37 20.94 1.87
CA PRO A 104 -10.08 20.75 0.46
C PRO A 104 -8.59 20.90 0.10
N ALA A 105 -7.77 21.43 1.00
CA ALA A 105 -6.32 21.49 0.83
C ALA A 105 -5.67 20.11 0.98
N LEU A 106 -6.35 19.15 1.63
CA LEU A 106 -5.85 17.80 1.80
C LEU A 106 -6.32 16.88 0.66
N GLY A 107 -5.37 16.23 0.00
CA GLY A 107 -5.67 15.23 -1.03
C GLY A 107 -5.83 13.83 -0.46
N ALA A 108 -5.10 13.52 0.63
CA ALA A 108 -5.24 12.25 1.33
C ALA A 108 -4.82 12.35 2.80
N VAL A 109 -5.39 11.45 3.61
CA VAL A 109 -5.03 11.28 5.01
C VAL A 109 -4.86 9.79 5.34
N GLY A 110 -4.12 9.51 6.40
CA GLY A 110 -3.99 8.15 6.94
C GLY A 110 -4.09 8.15 8.47
N PRO A 111 -4.38 7.00 9.09
CA PRO A 111 -4.34 6.85 10.53
C PRO A 111 -2.90 6.62 11.01
N VAL A 112 -2.72 6.61 12.32
CA VAL A 112 -1.59 5.91 12.93
C VAL A 112 -1.80 4.41 12.75
N ILE A 113 -0.87 3.74 12.09
CA ILE A 113 -0.91 2.30 11.90
C ILE A 113 -0.09 1.63 13.01
N LEU A 114 -0.71 0.70 13.72
CA LEU A 114 -0.12 -0.09 14.80
C LEU A 114 0.14 -1.51 14.31
N ARG A 115 1.22 -2.11 14.79
CA ARG A 115 1.48 -3.53 14.55
C ARG A 115 0.55 -4.38 15.40
N ASP A 116 -0.11 -5.34 14.79
CA ASP A 116 -1.02 -6.28 15.46
C ASP A 116 -0.28 -7.15 16.50
N SER A 117 1.02 -7.38 16.31
CA SER A 117 1.82 -8.27 17.14
C SER A 117 2.18 -7.71 18.53
N ASP A 118 2.37 -6.39 18.67
CA ASP A 118 2.88 -5.78 19.90
C ASP A 118 2.27 -4.39 20.21
N GLY A 119 1.31 -3.93 19.38
CA GLY A 119 0.65 -2.64 19.54
C GLY A 119 1.53 -1.41 19.34
N ARG A 120 2.80 -1.59 18.95
CA ARG A 120 3.70 -0.48 18.64
C ARG A 120 3.39 0.14 17.29
N VAL A 121 3.78 1.38 17.12
CA VAL A 121 3.63 2.08 15.84
C VAL A 121 4.36 1.34 14.73
N GLU A 122 3.65 0.96 13.67
CA GLU A 122 4.24 0.56 12.41
C GLU A 122 4.57 1.81 11.59
N SER A 123 3.61 2.74 11.47
CA SER A 123 3.77 3.97 10.70
C SER A 123 2.89 5.11 11.21
N ARG A 124 3.48 6.29 11.34
CA ARG A 124 2.82 7.60 11.43
C ARG A 124 3.07 8.41 10.15
N GLY A 125 2.91 7.77 8.99
CA GLY A 125 3.25 8.31 7.69
C GLY A 125 4.63 7.86 7.21
N VAL A 126 5.01 8.34 6.02
CA VAL A 126 6.24 7.97 5.33
C VAL A 126 7.06 9.23 5.07
N GLY A 127 8.31 9.22 5.52
CA GLY A 127 9.30 10.23 5.21
C GLY A 127 10.04 9.89 3.92
N VAL A 128 10.14 10.85 3.00
CA VAL A 128 10.81 10.70 1.71
C VAL A 128 11.92 11.73 1.61
N ASP A 129 13.15 11.28 1.41
CA ASP A 129 14.31 12.10 1.11
C ASP A 129 14.89 11.71 -0.26
N LEU A 130 14.49 12.45 -1.30
CA LEU A 130 14.95 12.21 -2.66
C LEU A 130 16.42 12.51 -2.87
N ARG A 131 17.06 13.37 -2.04
CA ARG A 131 18.49 13.70 -2.14
C ARG A 131 19.35 12.49 -1.77
N LEU A 132 18.95 11.80 -0.70
CA LEU A 132 19.63 10.62 -0.21
C LEU A 132 19.03 9.31 -0.75
N GLY A 133 17.94 9.38 -1.52
CA GLY A 133 17.22 8.19 -1.99
C GLY A 133 16.69 7.35 -0.85
N ARG A 134 16.14 7.96 0.21
CA ARG A 134 15.64 7.25 1.40
C ARG A 134 14.14 7.39 1.53
N VAL A 135 13.48 6.26 1.76
CA VAL A 135 12.06 6.17 2.14
C VAL A 135 11.98 5.41 3.45
N ARG A 136 11.30 5.96 4.45
CA ARG A 136 11.24 5.37 5.78
C ARG A 136 9.86 5.54 6.42
N LEU A 137 9.41 4.56 7.17
CA LEU A 137 8.24 4.67 8.04
C LEU A 137 8.56 5.59 9.22
N LEU A 138 7.71 6.58 9.47
CA LEU A 138 7.87 7.50 10.60
C LEU A 138 7.28 6.87 11.86
N GLY A 139 7.95 7.03 13.00
CA GLY A 139 7.53 6.52 14.29
C GLY A 139 7.63 5.00 14.45
N HIS A 140 8.26 4.29 13.52
CA HIS A 140 8.34 2.83 13.58
C HIS A 140 8.96 2.32 14.88
N GLY A 141 8.24 1.42 15.58
CA GLY A 141 8.68 0.83 16.85
C GLY A 141 8.39 1.69 18.09
N GLU A 142 7.94 2.93 17.93
CA GLU A 142 7.54 3.78 19.04
C GLU A 142 6.24 3.29 19.70
N THR A 143 6.05 3.71 20.95
CA THR A 143 4.73 3.64 21.61
C THR A 143 3.99 4.95 21.37
N ILE A 144 2.68 4.88 21.18
CA ILE A 144 1.87 6.09 21.04
C ILE A 144 0.87 6.22 22.17
N GLY A 145 0.84 7.41 22.80
CA GLY A 145 -0.19 7.79 23.75
C GLY A 145 -1.47 8.28 23.07
N LEU A 146 -2.38 8.81 23.86
CA LEU A 146 -3.58 9.50 23.39
C LEU A 146 -3.17 10.90 22.90
N VAL A 147 -3.01 11.05 21.59
CA VAL A 147 -2.66 12.31 20.93
C VAL A 147 -3.69 12.55 19.85
N ALA A 148 -4.15 13.80 19.71
CA ALA A 148 -5.07 14.21 18.66
C ALA A 148 -4.42 15.26 17.75
N GLY A 149 -4.94 15.41 16.54
CA GLY A 149 -4.52 16.42 15.57
C GLY A 149 -4.04 15.85 14.26
N LEU A 150 -3.63 16.75 13.36
CA LEU A 150 -3.14 16.46 12.03
C LEU A 150 -1.63 16.73 11.95
N VAL A 151 -0.87 15.77 11.45
CA VAL A 151 0.57 15.93 11.21
C VAL A 151 0.84 15.81 9.73
N PRO A 152 1.33 16.88 9.07
CA PRO A 152 1.73 16.83 7.66
C PRO A 152 2.87 15.83 7.44
N VAL A 153 2.79 15.07 6.34
CA VAL A 153 3.78 14.04 6.00
C VAL A 153 4.18 14.10 4.52
N SER A 154 5.30 13.48 4.17
CA SER A 154 5.73 13.38 2.77
C SER A 154 4.88 12.41 1.98
N ALA A 155 4.50 11.30 2.60
CA ALA A 155 3.65 10.27 2.00
C ALA A 155 2.93 9.47 3.11
N LEU A 156 1.97 8.67 2.71
CA LEU A 156 1.17 7.77 3.54
C LEU A 156 1.45 6.31 3.17
N SER A 157 1.13 5.39 4.07
CA SER A 157 1.20 3.96 3.78
C SER A 157 -0.07 3.51 3.07
N GLY A 158 0.07 2.80 1.96
CA GLY A 158 -1.04 2.20 1.22
C GLY A 158 -1.80 1.11 1.98
N ALA A 159 -1.27 0.67 3.13
CA ALA A 159 -2.00 -0.27 3.97
C ALA A 159 -3.33 0.31 4.48
N VAL A 160 -3.35 1.61 4.82
CA VAL A 160 -4.56 2.36 5.19
C VAL A 160 -4.39 3.82 4.75
N MET A 161 -4.99 4.19 3.63
CA MET A 161 -4.90 5.55 3.08
C MET A 161 -6.26 5.98 2.54
N MET A 162 -6.78 7.11 2.99
CA MET A 162 -8.02 7.70 2.48
C MET A 162 -7.69 8.88 1.58
N ALA A 163 -8.24 8.89 0.37
CA ALA A 163 -8.06 9.95 -0.61
C ALA A 163 -9.39 10.61 -0.96
N SER A 164 -9.36 11.94 -1.20
CA SER A 164 -10.51 12.65 -1.74
C SER A 164 -10.69 12.31 -3.21
N ARG A 165 -11.94 12.29 -3.66
CA ARG A 165 -12.27 12.08 -5.08
C ARG A 165 -11.58 13.12 -5.97
N LEU A 166 -11.57 14.38 -5.55
CA LEU A 166 -10.89 15.47 -6.27
C LEU A 166 -9.39 15.15 -6.48
N ALA A 167 -8.71 14.64 -5.47
CA ALA A 167 -7.31 14.27 -5.61
C ALA A 167 -7.14 13.08 -6.56
N LEU A 168 -8.00 12.05 -6.46
CA LEU A 168 -7.96 10.90 -7.38
C LEU A 168 -8.19 11.32 -8.84
N GLU A 169 -9.10 12.26 -9.09
CA GLU A 169 -9.39 12.77 -10.44
C GLU A 169 -8.24 13.63 -11.00
N ARG A 170 -7.62 14.50 -10.19
CA ARG A 170 -6.55 15.40 -10.64
C ARG A 170 -5.19 14.72 -10.76
N VAL A 171 -4.87 13.84 -9.85
CA VAL A 171 -3.57 13.14 -9.78
C VAL A 171 -3.56 11.88 -10.64
N GLY A 172 -4.73 11.31 -10.88
CA GLY A 172 -4.91 9.98 -11.42
C GLY A 172 -4.75 8.90 -10.36
N LEU A 173 -4.91 7.66 -10.77
CA LEU A 173 -4.86 6.50 -9.90
C LEU A 173 -3.42 6.05 -9.58
N LEU A 174 -3.27 4.94 -8.87
CA LEU A 174 -1.97 4.34 -8.56
C LEU A 174 -1.25 3.90 -9.85
N ASP A 175 0.07 3.99 -9.90
CA ASP A 175 0.86 3.53 -11.03
C ASP A 175 1.01 2.00 -10.98
N GLU A 176 0.31 1.30 -11.88
CA GLU A 176 0.22 -0.17 -11.93
C GLU A 176 1.55 -0.86 -12.29
N ASP A 177 2.49 -0.14 -12.89
CA ASP A 177 3.83 -0.66 -13.22
C ASP A 177 4.65 -1.06 -11.98
N TYR A 178 4.34 -0.50 -10.82
CA TYR A 178 4.97 -0.94 -9.57
C TYR A 178 4.59 -2.37 -9.21
N PHE A 179 3.39 -2.81 -9.52
CA PHE A 179 2.82 -4.10 -9.20
C PHE A 179 2.70 -4.37 -7.69
N PHE A 180 3.76 -4.12 -6.92
CA PHE A 180 3.81 -4.31 -5.47
C PHE A 180 4.85 -3.40 -4.84
N SER A 181 4.44 -2.55 -3.89
CA SER A 181 5.26 -1.60 -3.12
C SER A 181 5.74 -0.38 -3.93
N PHE A 182 5.73 0.78 -3.31
CA PHE A 182 6.04 2.12 -3.82
C PHE A 182 4.92 2.82 -4.61
N GLU A 183 3.87 2.15 -5.06
CA GLU A 183 2.74 2.78 -5.76
C GLU A 183 2.02 3.84 -4.90
N ASP A 184 1.95 3.61 -3.59
CA ASP A 184 1.38 4.51 -2.57
C ASP A 184 2.26 5.76 -2.39
N VAL A 185 3.55 5.57 -2.20
CA VAL A 185 4.51 6.67 -2.04
C VAL A 185 4.61 7.48 -3.34
N ASP A 186 4.59 6.83 -4.50
CA ASP A 186 4.55 7.48 -5.81
C ASP A 186 3.32 8.37 -5.95
N TRP A 187 2.14 7.82 -5.65
CA TRP A 187 0.89 8.58 -5.72
C TRP A 187 0.91 9.78 -4.78
N CYS A 188 1.40 9.61 -3.57
CA CYS A 188 1.54 10.67 -2.59
C CYS A 188 2.43 11.81 -3.09
N LEU A 189 3.57 11.53 -3.73
CA LEU A 189 4.42 12.56 -4.29
C LEU A 189 3.78 13.26 -5.48
N ARG A 190 3.02 12.54 -6.33
CA ARG A 190 2.23 13.15 -7.41
C ARG A 190 1.14 14.06 -6.86
N ALA A 191 0.44 13.66 -5.79
CA ALA A 191 -0.57 14.47 -5.13
C ALA A 191 0.01 15.78 -4.58
N ARG A 192 1.18 15.70 -3.92
CA ARG A 192 1.89 16.89 -3.45
C ARG A 192 2.34 17.81 -4.60
N ALA A 193 2.84 17.23 -5.69
CA ALA A 193 3.20 18.01 -6.89
C ALA A 193 1.99 18.71 -7.54
N ALA A 194 0.79 18.13 -7.38
CA ALA A 194 -0.48 18.71 -7.82
C ALA A 194 -1.06 19.74 -6.81
N GLY A 195 -0.33 20.05 -5.72
CA GLY A 195 -0.69 21.07 -4.74
C GLY A 195 -1.51 20.56 -3.54
N PHE A 196 -1.74 19.26 -3.40
CA PHE A 196 -2.46 18.70 -2.27
C PHE A 196 -1.57 18.48 -1.05
N GLY A 197 -2.10 18.77 0.13
CA GLY A 197 -1.53 18.35 1.42
C GLY A 197 -1.81 16.87 1.70
N LEU A 198 -0.92 16.26 2.49
CA LEU A 198 -1.07 14.91 3.03
C LEU A 198 -0.83 14.95 4.53
N ALA A 199 -1.67 14.27 5.32
CA ALA A 199 -1.54 14.28 6.77
C ALA A 199 -1.88 12.93 7.42
N VAL A 200 -1.29 12.69 8.57
CA VAL A 200 -1.71 11.63 9.49
C VAL A 200 -2.65 12.22 10.54
N VAL A 201 -3.79 11.58 10.74
CA VAL A 201 -4.76 11.87 11.77
C VAL A 201 -4.37 11.09 13.02
N LEU A 202 -3.83 11.77 14.04
CA LEU A 202 -3.17 11.11 15.18
C LEU A 202 -4.13 10.31 16.07
N ASP A 203 -5.39 10.70 16.15
CA ASP A 203 -6.44 10.02 16.91
C ASP A 203 -7.26 9.02 16.09
N ALA A 204 -6.98 8.86 14.79
CA ALA A 204 -7.43 7.74 13.98
C ALA A 204 -6.38 6.62 14.03
N ARG A 205 -6.82 5.39 14.33
CA ARG A 205 -5.92 4.24 14.47
C ARG A 205 -6.39 3.06 13.64
N ALA A 206 -5.42 2.28 13.16
CA ALA A 206 -5.64 0.99 12.51
C ALA A 206 -4.58 -0.01 12.96
N HIS A 207 -4.94 -1.28 13.06
CA HIS A 207 -4.03 -2.38 13.31
C HIS A 207 -3.68 -3.06 12.00
N HIS A 208 -2.41 -3.44 11.80
CA HIS A 208 -1.94 -4.10 10.60
C HIS A 208 -1.08 -5.31 10.97
N ALA A 209 -1.45 -6.47 10.47
CA ALA A 209 -0.74 -7.71 10.77
C ALA A 209 0.58 -7.87 10.00
N GLY A 210 0.76 -7.09 8.94
CA GLY A 210 2.01 -6.92 8.20
C GLY A 210 2.41 -8.10 7.34
N SER A 211 2.40 -7.88 6.02
CA SER A 211 3.03 -8.74 4.99
C SER A 211 2.65 -10.22 5.01
N ARG A 212 1.40 -10.54 5.31
CA ARG A 212 0.91 -11.94 5.29
C ARG A 212 0.80 -12.51 3.87
N THR A 213 0.66 -11.66 2.86
CA THR A 213 0.43 -12.08 1.46
C THR A 213 1.70 -12.51 0.73
N ILE A 214 2.77 -11.70 0.78
CA ILE A 214 4.04 -12.00 0.06
C ILE A 214 5.08 -12.63 0.99
N GLY A 215 4.91 -12.50 2.30
CA GLY A 215 5.90 -12.93 3.29
C GLY A 215 7.06 -11.95 3.46
N ARG A 216 7.48 -11.73 4.72
CA ARG A 216 8.53 -10.73 5.05
C ARG A 216 9.88 -11.06 4.45
N THR A 217 10.19 -12.34 4.27
CA THR A 217 11.50 -12.87 3.87
C THR A 217 11.51 -13.39 2.43
N SER A 218 10.41 -13.20 1.69
CA SER A 218 10.27 -13.69 0.33
C SER A 218 11.26 -13.00 -0.64
N PRO A 219 11.97 -13.76 -1.50
CA PRO A 219 12.80 -13.20 -2.57
C PRO A 219 12.03 -12.25 -3.51
N ASN A 220 10.74 -12.50 -3.74
CA ASN A 220 9.91 -11.61 -4.55
C ASN A 220 9.74 -10.24 -3.90
N ARG A 221 9.61 -10.18 -2.56
CA ARG A 221 9.57 -8.90 -1.84
C ARG A 221 10.84 -8.09 -2.03
N PHE A 222 12.01 -8.72 -1.90
CA PHE A 222 13.31 -8.05 -2.09
C PHE A 222 13.50 -7.59 -3.54
N TYR A 223 13.06 -8.40 -4.51
CA TYR A 223 13.07 -8.03 -5.92
C TYR A 223 12.24 -6.78 -6.18
N PHE A 224 10.96 -6.78 -5.77
CA PHE A 224 10.08 -5.64 -6.00
C PHE A 224 10.55 -4.40 -5.25
N ALA A 225 10.99 -4.53 -4.00
CA ALA A 225 11.52 -3.41 -3.23
C ALA A 225 12.69 -2.73 -3.95
N ALA A 226 13.66 -3.48 -4.44
CA ALA A 226 14.82 -2.94 -5.14
C ALA A 226 14.48 -2.35 -6.51
N ARG A 227 13.67 -3.06 -7.31
CA ARG A 227 13.23 -2.60 -8.64
C ARG A 227 12.43 -1.30 -8.54
N ASN A 228 11.47 -1.29 -7.64
CA ASN A 228 10.52 -0.18 -7.52
C ASN A 228 11.16 1.04 -6.85
N HIS A 229 12.09 0.84 -5.91
CA HIS A 229 12.86 1.94 -5.35
C HIS A 229 13.69 2.65 -6.43
N ALA A 230 14.34 1.88 -7.31
CA ALA A 230 15.08 2.46 -8.43
C ALA A 230 14.15 3.21 -9.40
N ARG A 231 12.97 2.62 -9.78
CA ARG A 231 11.95 3.30 -10.59
C ARG A 231 11.46 4.58 -9.94
N PHE A 232 11.15 4.54 -8.65
CA PHE A 232 10.68 5.69 -7.89
C PHE A 232 11.68 6.84 -7.96
N LEU A 233 12.96 6.57 -7.76
CA LEU A 233 14.00 7.59 -7.89
C LEU A 233 14.14 8.10 -9.32
N GLN A 234 14.07 7.24 -10.33
CA GLN A 234 14.06 7.65 -11.75
C GLN A 234 12.92 8.63 -12.02
N LYS A 235 11.71 8.32 -11.56
CA LYS A 235 10.51 9.12 -11.82
C LYS A 235 10.51 10.48 -11.10
N HIS A 236 10.90 10.51 -9.83
CA HIS A 236 10.74 11.70 -9.00
C HIS A 236 11.97 12.57 -8.88
N ARG A 237 13.19 12.04 -9.13
CA ARG A 237 14.41 12.84 -9.08
C ARG A 237 14.72 13.57 -10.37
N ALA A 238 14.36 13.03 -11.52
CA ALA A 238 14.62 13.66 -12.81
C ALA A 238 14.08 15.10 -12.90
N SER A 239 13.00 15.38 -12.18
CA SER A 239 12.37 16.70 -12.14
C SER A 239 12.97 17.66 -11.09
N ALA A 240 13.70 17.18 -10.08
CA ALA A 240 14.06 17.99 -8.92
C ALA A 240 15.56 18.24 -8.69
N TRP A 241 16.45 17.27 -9.00
CA TRP A 241 17.82 17.29 -8.44
C TRP A 241 18.94 16.79 -9.36
N GLY A 242 18.68 16.58 -10.64
CA GLY A 242 19.69 16.09 -11.59
C GLY A 242 19.98 14.57 -11.49
N THR A 243 20.87 14.09 -12.35
CA THR A 243 21.09 12.65 -12.64
C THR A 243 22.16 11.97 -11.78
N GLY A 244 22.50 12.52 -10.62
CA GLY A 244 23.55 11.96 -9.76
C GLY A 244 23.27 10.51 -9.35
N TRP A 245 24.30 9.65 -9.40
CA TRP A 245 24.21 8.21 -9.11
C TRP A 245 24.11 7.86 -7.61
N VAL A 246 24.52 8.78 -6.73
CA VAL A 246 24.62 8.55 -5.27
C VAL A 246 23.34 8.02 -4.65
N PRO A 247 22.15 8.61 -4.86
CA PRO A 247 20.93 8.08 -4.25
C PRO A 247 20.55 6.69 -4.75
N TYR A 248 20.87 6.35 -5.99
CA TYR A 248 20.66 5.00 -6.51
C TYR A 248 21.58 3.99 -5.82
N ALA A 249 22.84 4.37 -5.57
CA ALA A 249 23.78 3.53 -4.83
C ALA A 249 23.34 3.36 -3.36
N VAL A 250 22.89 4.44 -2.72
CA VAL A 250 22.34 4.37 -1.35
C VAL A 250 21.10 3.47 -1.31
N ALA A 251 20.15 3.66 -2.21
CA ALA A 251 18.97 2.84 -2.29
C ALA A 251 19.30 1.35 -2.53
N ALA A 252 20.21 1.06 -3.45
CA ALA A 252 20.67 -0.30 -3.73
C ALA A 252 21.36 -0.94 -2.50
N GLY A 253 22.24 -0.19 -1.84
CA GLY A 253 22.92 -0.64 -0.61
C GLY A 253 21.94 -0.93 0.53
N LEU A 254 20.96 -0.03 0.76
CA LEU A 254 19.92 -0.23 1.78
C LEU A 254 19.05 -1.45 1.49
N ASN A 255 18.62 -1.66 0.23
CA ASN A 255 17.84 -2.83 -0.14
C ASN A 255 18.64 -4.13 0.02
N LEU A 256 19.93 -4.11 -0.34
CA LEU A 256 20.81 -5.27 -0.17
C LEU A 256 21.05 -5.59 1.31
N ALA A 257 21.38 -4.57 2.12
CA ALA A 257 21.57 -4.74 3.57
C ALA A 257 20.30 -5.28 4.24
N HIS A 258 19.13 -4.73 3.88
CA HIS A 258 17.85 -5.20 4.38
C HIS A 258 17.58 -6.67 3.98
N ALA A 259 17.83 -7.03 2.72
CA ALA A 259 17.64 -8.39 2.24
C ALA A 259 18.55 -9.40 2.96
N LEU A 260 19.83 -9.03 3.18
CA LEU A 260 20.79 -9.88 3.91
C LEU A 260 20.46 -10.01 5.40
N ALA A 261 19.90 -8.97 6.02
CA ALA A 261 19.52 -8.97 7.43
C ALA A 261 18.22 -9.76 7.71
N GLN A 262 17.25 -9.71 6.76
CA GLN A 262 15.91 -10.28 6.96
C GLN A 262 15.70 -11.64 6.31
N ALA A 263 16.63 -12.10 5.45
CA ALA A 263 16.48 -13.39 4.78
C ALA A 263 16.62 -14.56 5.76
N ASP A 264 15.59 -15.41 5.85
CA ASP A 264 15.62 -16.64 6.65
C ASP A 264 16.60 -17.67 6.06
N SER A 265 16.78 -17.73 4.72
CA SER A 265 17.79 -18.56 4.03
C SER A 265 17.45 -18.70 2.54
N PRO A 266 18.38 -19.04 1.67
CA PRO A 266 19.78 -18.62 1.73
C PRO A 266 19.93 -17.14 1.35
N ARG A 267 20.76 -16.42 2.08
CA ARG A 267 21.06 -14.97 1.84
C ARG A 267 21.45 -14.67 0.40
N LEU A 268 22.09 -15.61 -0.30
CA LEU A 268 22.43 -15.48 -1.72
C LEU A 268 21.20 -15.32 -2.62
N ARG A 269 20.09 -16.01 -2.33
CA ARG A 269 18.84 -15.86 -3.10
C ARG A 269 18.24 -14.47 -2.90
N ALA A 270 18.27 -13.96 -1.67
CA ALA A 270 17.80 -12.61 -1.36
C ALA A 270 18.65 -11.54 -2.08
N ALA A 271 19.98 -11.65 -2.01
CA ALA A 271 20.88 -10.75 -2.72
C ALA A 271 20.67 -10.80 -4.24
N ARG A 272 20.54 -12.01 -4.81
CA ARG A 272 20.25 -12.18 -6.25
C ARG A 272 18.92 -11.53 -6.63
N ALA A 273 17.88 -11.67 -5.82
CA ALA A 273 16.59 -11.02 -6.07
C ALA A 273 16.71 -9.49 -6.12
N VAL A 274 17.49 -8.88 -5.21
CA VAL A 274 17.79 -7.44 -5.25
C VAL A 274 18.50 -7.05 -6.55
N LEU A 275 19.55 -7.80 -6.96
CA LEU A 275 20.29 -7.52 -8.18
C LEU A 275 19.43 -7.67 -9.44
N ASP A 276 18.57 -8.70 -9.48
CA ASP A 276 17.61 -8.90 -10.57
C ASP A 276 16.63 -7.72 -10.65
N GLY A 277 16.10 -7.26 -9.51
CA GLY A 277 15.24 -6.08 -9.45
C GLY A 277 15.92 -4.82 -9.99
N LEU A 278 17.15 -4.53 -9.58
CA LEU A 278 17.92 -3.39 -10.07
C LEU A 278 18.22 -3.49 -11.57
N ARG A 279 18.51 -4.71 -12.05
CA ARG A 279 18.73 -4.97 -13.48
C ARG A 279 17.46 -4.70 -14.30
N ASP A 280 16.30 -5.16 -13.84
CA ASP A 280 15.03 -4.97 -14.52
C ASP A 280 14.61 -3.50 -14.50
N ALA A 281 14.82 -2.77 -13.41
CA ALA A 281 14.62 -1.32 -13.37
C ALA A 281 15.45 -0.58 -14.43
N ARG A 282 16.74 -0.94 -14.60
CA ARG A 282 17.61 -0.36 -15.64
C ARG A 282 17.14 -0.68 -17.06
N ARG A 283 16.46 -1.82 -17.26
CA ARG A 283 15.92 -2.26 -18.54
C ARG A 283 14.51 -1.78 -18.81
N GLY A 284 13.91 -0.99 -17.91
CA GLY A 284 12.53 -0.53 -18.01
C GLY A 284 11.50 -1.67 -17.92
N ARG A 285 11.83 -2.79 -17.27
CA ARG A 285 10.93 -3.92 -17.09
C ARG A 285 10.15 -3.77 -15.81
N PHE A 286 8.87 -3.39 -15.94
CA PHE A 286 7.96 -3.14 -14.83
C PHE A 286 6.75 -4.08 -14.89
N GLY A 287 5.79 -3.93 -13.96
CA GLY A 287 4.65 -4.84 -13.83
C GLY A 287 5.00 -6.13 -13.08
N PRO A 288 4.32 -7.26 -13.36
CA PRO A 288 4.57 -8.54 -12.70
C PRO A 288 6.00 -9.03 -12.96
N ARG A 289 6.54 -9.81 -12.01
CA ARG A 289 7.84 -10.44 -12.20
C ARG A 289 7.70 -11.60 -13.18
N HIS A 290 8.29 -11.48 -14.36
CA HIS A 290 8.38 -12.58 -15.30
C HIS A 290 9.51 -13.53 -14.84
N ALA A 291 9.18 -14.78 -14.55
CA ALA A 291 10.19 -15.79 -14.29
C ALA A 291 11.07 -15.95 -15.53
N ALA A 292 12.38 -15.79 -15.39
CA ALA A 292 13.31 -16.15 -16.44
C ALA A 292 13.24 -17.69 -16.65
N GLY A 293 12.45 -18.13 -17.62
CA GLY A 293 12.34 -19.52 -18.05
C GLY A 293 11.53 -20.42 -17.11
N ARG A 294 10.26 -20.49 -17.36
CA ARG A 294 9.14 -21.37 -17.06
C ARG A 294 8.02 -20.63 -16.36
N GLY A 295 6.84 -20.68 -16.98
CA GLY A 295 5.62 -20.09 -16.44
C GLY A 295 5.17 -20.85 -15.18
N GLU A 296 5.52 -20.32 -14.05
CA GLU A 296 4.90 -20.65 -12.78
C GLU A 296 4.63 -19.32 -12.07
N LEU A 297 3.34 -19.00 -12.00
CA LEU A 297 2.82 -18.09 -10.97
C LEU A 297 3.33 -18.60 -9.61
N PRO A 298 3.62 -17.73 -8.63
CA PRO A 298 4.00 -18.20 -7.31
C PRO A 298 2.95 -19.20 -6.82
N GLU A 299 3.39 -20.44 -6.59
CA GLU A 299 2.59 -21.50 -5.99
C GLU A 299 1.84 -20.95 -4.78
N ARG A 300 0.63 -21.47 -4.62
CA ARG A 300 -0.25 -21.29 -3.47
C ARG A 300 0.57 -21.16 -2.18
N ALA A 301 0.28 -20.14 -1.39
CA ALA A 301 0.70 -20.11 0.00
C ALA A 301 0.44 -21.51 0.59
N ALA A 302 1.51 -22.19 0.97
CA ALA A 302 1.41 -23.52 1.56
C ALA A 302 0.38 -23.43 2.70
N THR A 303 -0.65 -24.23 2.61
CA THR A 303 -1.60 -24.47 3.69
C THR A 303 -0.80 -24.91 4.91
N ILE A 304 -0.75 -24.05 5.91
CA ILE A 304 -0.31 -24.43 7.25
C ILE A 304 -1.34 -25.44 7.73
N PRO A 305 -0.94 -26.68 8.09
CA PRO A 305 -1.89 -27.64 8.64
C PRO A 305 -2.49 -27.07 9.93
N PRO A 306 -3.77 -27.35 10.22
CA PRO A 306 -4.39 -26.91 11.46
C PRO A 306 -3.60 -27.54 12.62
N GLY A 307 -3.11 -26.68 13.52
CA GLY A 307 -2.48 -27.12 14.77
C GLY A 307 -3.45 -28.04 15.51
N GLY A 308 -3.04 -29.26 15.76
CA GLY A 308 -3.70 -30.18 16.66
C GLY A 308 -3.62 -29.69 18.11
N PRO A 309 -4.41 -30.31 19.02
CA PRO A 309 -4.82 -29.80 20.32
C PRO A 309 -3.68 -29.49 21.27
#